data_5b8ec6a1cc395c214c77ec30a31fbded
#
_entry.id   5b8ec6a1cc395c214c77ec30a31fbded
#
_cell.length_a   1.000
_cell.length_b   1.000
_cell.length_c   1.000
_cell.angle_alpha   90.00
_cell.angle_beta   90.00
_cell.angle_gamma   90.00
#
_symmetry.space_group_name_H-M   'P 1'
#
loop_
_entity.id
_entity.type
_entity.pdbx_description
1 polymer ?
#
loop_
_entity_poly.entity_id
_entity_poly.type
_entity_poly.pdbx_seq_one_letter_code
_entity_poly.pdbx_strand_id
1 'polypeptide(L)'
;LTTQASIDRATQLCFELRAAAPHAQIIWIAGNHEERVANATIDNLKAAFGLRRGNLPASLPVLSIPFLCRMDEAQIEYKAGYPAGSVWINERLRVIHGTKVASGGSSAHKYLATEKVSTIYGHIHRREWAERSREDYDGAKTILAASPGCLARCDGSVPSTKGGIDTDGRPLTIVEDWQQGLAMVTYQPGDGEFWYEQIPIHSGKAYWRGMLYA
;
A
#
# COMPACT_ATOMS: atom_id res chain seq x y z
N LEU A 1 -11.56 -17.62 -9.77
CA LEU A 1 -10.83 -17.05 -8.63
C LEU A 1 -11.82 -16.26 -7.80
N THR A 2 -12.05 -16.69 -6.57
CA THR A 2 -12.95 -15.98 -5.67
C THR A 2 -12.16 -14.91 -4.92
N THR A 3 -12.71 -13.72 -4.81
CA THR A 3 -12.19 -12.63 -3.97
C THR A 3 -12.03 -13.06 -2.50
N GLN A 4 -12.79 -14.09 -2.08
CA GLN A 4 -12.79 -14.58 -0.70
C GLN A 4 -11.39 -15.01 -0.21
N ALA A 5 -10.62 -15.75 -1.01
CA ALA A 5 -9.27 -16.17 -0.62
C ALA A 5 -8.33 -14.99 -0.36
N SER A 6 -8.51 -13.89 -1.08
CA SER A 6 -7.75 -12.65 -0.84
C SER A 6 -8.19 -11.95 0.46
N ILE A 7 -9.49 -11.96 0.75
CA ILE A 7 -10.04 -11.42 2.01
C ILE A 7 -9.53 -12.25 3.20
N ASP A 8 -9.57 -13.57 3.10
CA ASP A 8 -9.11 -14.46 4.17
C ASP A 8 -7.62 -14.23 4.48
N ARG A 9 -6.77 -14.12 3.44
CA ARG A 9 -5.35 -13.85 3.64
C ARG A 9 -5.08 -12.44 4.17
N ALA A 10 -5.81 -11.43 3.70
CA ALA A 10 -5.70 -10.07 4.22
C ALA A 10 -6.13 -10.00 5.69
N THR A 11 -7.22 -10.69 6.07
CA THR A 11 -7.67 -10.79 7.46
C THR A 11 -6.59 -11.45 8.33
N GLN A 12 -6.05 -12.58 7.89
CA GLN A 12 -4.96 -13.25 8.61
C GLN A 12 -3.76 -12.31 8.82
N LEU A 13 -3.34 -11.58 7.78
CA LEU A 13 -2.24 -10.61 7.87
C LEU A 13 -2.54 -9.51 8.91
N CYS A 14 -3.78 -9.01 8.95
CA CYS A 14 -4.19 -8.00 9.94
C CYS A 14 -3.94 -8.49 11.37
N PHE A 15 -4.35 -9.73 11.68
CA PHE A 15 -4.15 -10.30 13.03
C PHE A 15 -2.69 -10.68 13.29
N GLU A 16 -1.96 -11.17 12.29
CA GLU A 16 -0.51 -11.42 12.39
C GLU A 16 0.26 -10.13 12.75
N LEU A 17 -0.04 -9.03 12.05
CA LEU A 17 0.56 -7.72 12.33
C LEU A 17 0.21 -7.23 13.74
N ARG A 18 -1.05 -7.35 14.17
CA ARG A 18 -1.46 -6.96 15.53
C ARG A 18 -0.77 -7.80 16.59
N ALA A 19 -0.65 -9.10 16.38
CA ALA A 19 0.06 -9.99 17.30
C ALA A 19 1.55 -9.66 17.40
N ALA A 20 2.19 -9.35 16.27
CA ALA A 20 3.60 -9.00 16.23
C ALA A 20 3.89 -7.59 16.81
N ALA A 21 2.92 -6.68 16.75
CA ALA A 21 3.06 -5.30 17.20
C ALA A 21 1.83 -4.85 18.02
N PRO A 22 1.64 -5.39 19.25
CA PRO A 22 0.41 -5.23 20.01
C PRO A 22 0.10 -3.78 20.41
N HIS A 23 1.11 -2.92 20.49
CA HIS A 23 0.97 -1.51 20.89
C HIS A 23 1.17 -0.52 19.74
N ALA A 24 1.43 -1.01 18.52
CA ALA A 24 1.63 -0.12 17.39
C ALA A 24 0.31 0.46 16.88
N GLN A 25 0.33 1.70 16.43
CA GLN A 25 -0.70 2.21 15.54
C GLN A 25 -0.52 1.56 14.16
N ILE A 26 -1.50 0.80 13.73
CA ILE A 26 -1.49 0.16 12.41
C ILE A 26 -2.53 0.88 11.54
N ILE A 27 -2.08 1.39 10.40
CA ILE A 27 -2.92 2.14 9.47
C ILE A 27 -2.90 1.45 8.10
N TRP A 28 -4.07 1.14 7.58
CA TRP A 28 -4.26 0.65 6.22
C TRP A 28 -4.78 1.78 5.33
N ILE A 29 -4.02 2.14 4.31
CA ILE A 29 -4.43 3.16 3.34
C ILE A 29 -5.10 2.45 2.15
N ALA A 30 -6.32 2.86 1.83
CA ALA A 30 -7.06 2.33 0.69
C ALA A 30 -6.32 2.58 -0.63
N GLY A 31 -6.29 1.56 -1.46
CA GLY A 31 -5.78 1.63 -2.82
C GLY A 31 -6.87 1.38 -3.86
N ASN A 32 -6.46 1.32 -5.11
CA ASN A 32 -7.38 1.05 -6.23
C ASN A 32 -8.02 -0.34 -6.17
N HIS A 33 -7.46 -1.29 -5.42
CA HIS A 33 -8.03 -2.63 -5.26
C HIS A 33 -9.18 -2.62 -4.25
N GLU A 34 -9.05 -1.88 -3.15
CA GLU A 34 -10.10 -1.72 -2.15
C GLU A 34 -11.33 -1.01 -2.74
N GLU A 35 -11.11 -0.01 -3.59
CA GLU A 35 -12.20 0.70 -4.29
C GLU A 35 -13.01 -0.19 -5.25
N ARG A 36 -12.44 -1.30 -5.74
CA ARG A 36 -13.19 -2.22 -6.63
C ARG A 36 -14.39 -2.83 -5.94
N VAL A 37 -14.33 -3.13 -4.65
CA VAL A 37 -15.47 -3.68 -3.90
C VAL A 37 -16.57 -2.63 -3.77
N ALA A 38 -16.21 -1.39 -3.42
CA ALA A 38 -17.17 -0.29 -3.32
C ALA A 38 -17.81 0.01 -4.67
N ASN A 39 -17.02 0.12 -5.74
CA ASN A 39 -17.51 0.40 -7.09
C ASN A 39 -18.41 -0.72 -7.61
N ALA A 40 -18.00 -2.00 -7.44
CA ALA A 40 -18.84 -3.13 -7.82
C ALA A 40 -20.19 -3.16 -7.08
N THR A 41 -20.20 -2.74 -5.81
CA THR A 41 -21.42 -2.63 -5.02
C THR A 41 -22.30 -1.50 -5.52
N ILE A 42 -21.74 -0.34 -5.84
CA ILE A 42 -22.46 0.80 -6.39
C ILE A 42 -23.05 0.46 -7.77
N ASP A 43 -22.26 -0.19 -8.62
CA ASP A 43 -22.65 -0.47 -10.00
C ASP A 43 -23.70 -1.58 -10.10
N ASN A 44 -23.60 -2.63 -9.28
CA ASN A 44 -24.39 -3.83 -9.42
C ASN A 44 -25.39 -4.06 -8.27
N LEU A 45 -25.15 -3.50 -7.10
CA LEU A 45 -25.96 -3.70 -5.87
C LEU A 45 -26.18 -2.39 -5.13
N LYS A 46 -26.59 -1.35 -5.85
CA LYS A 46 -26.74 0.01 -5.31
C LYS A 46 -27.54 0.09 -4.00
N ALA A 47 -28.58 -0.73 -3.87
CA ALA A 47 -29.39 -0.79 -2.63
C ALA A 47 -28.63 -1.39 -1.43
N ALA A 48 -27.54 -2.13 -1.66
CA ALA A 48 -26.70 -2.70 -0.62
C ALA A 48 -25.52 -1.79 -0.24
N PHE A 49 -25.27 -0.72 -0.99
CA PHE A 49 -24.20 0.23 -0.69
C PHE A 49 -24.46 0.93 0.64
N GLY A 50 -23.49 0.89 1.53
CA GLY A 50 -23.62 1.49 2.87
C GLY A 50 -24.44 0.69 3.88
N LEU A 51 -25.03 -0.46 3.52
CA LEU A 51 -25.68 -1.33 4.49
C LEU A 51 -24.69 -1.79 5.55
N ARG A 52 -25.11 -1.72 6.80
CA ARG A 52 -24.29 -2.14 7.95
C ARG A 52 -25.15 -2.83 9.00
N ARG A 53 -24.49 -3.57 9.85
CA ARG A 53 -25.13 -4.10 11.05
C ARG A 53 -25.53 -2.93 11.96
N GLY A 54 -26.74 -2.98 12.56
CA GLY A 54 -27.33 -1.84 13.26
C GLY A 54 -26.53 -1.24 14.42
N ASN A 55 -25.59 -1.99 14.99
CA ASN A 55 -24.72 -1.54 16.08
C ASN A 55 -23.31 -1.13 15.61
N LEU A 56 -23.02 -1.14 14.31
CA LEU A 56 -21.72 -0.75 13.77
C LEU A 56 -21.71 0.69 13.26
N PRO A 57 -20.56 1.37 13.31
CA PRO A 57 -20.44 2.73 12.78
C PRO A 57 -20.60 2.77 11.26
N ALA A 58 -20.89 3.94 10.73
CA ALA A 58 -21.08 4.17 9.29
C ALA A 58 -19.82 3.86 8.45
N SER A 59 -18.65 3.85 9.07
CA SER A 59 -17.37 3.50 8.46
C SER A 59 -17.18 2.00 8.19
N LEU A 60 -18.09 1.14 8.67
CA LEU A 60 -18.01 -0.32 8.53
C LEU A 60 -19.23 -0.90 7.80
N PRO A 61 -19.48 -0.54 6.53
CA PRO A 61 -20.50 -1.22 5.73
C PRO A 61 -20.14 -2.69 5.50
N VAL A 62 -21.13 -3.57 5.44
CA VAL A 62 -20.91 -5.03 5.30
C VAL A 62 -20.15 -5.43 4.02
N LEU A 63 -20.29 -4.64 2.96
CA LEU A 63 -19.55 -4.82 1.70
C LEU A 63 -18.38 -3.84 1.61
N SER A 64 -17.58 -3.73 2.65
CA SER A 64 -16.37 -2.92 2.68
C SER A 64 -15.16 -3.73 3.13
N ILE A 65 -13.99 -3.36 2.67
CA ILE A 65 -12.74 -4.03 3.06
C ILE A 65 -12.51 -3.99 4.57
N PRO A 66 -12.69 -2.86 5.28
CA PRO A 66 -12.49 -2.86 6.73
C PRO A 66 -13.43 -3.81 7.47
N PHE A 67 -14.67 -3.97 7.03
CA PHE A 67 -15.59 -4.94 7.61
C PHE A 67 -15.20 -6.38 7.26
N LEU A 68 -14.98 -6.66 5.98
CA LEU A 68 -14.67 -8.01 5.50
C LEU A 68 -13.34 -8.54 6.05
N CYS A 69 -12.36 -7.68 6.28
CA CYS A 69 -11.06 -8.04 6.87
C CYS A 69 -11.02 -7.89 8.40
N ARG A 70 -12.15 -7.61 9.05
CA ARG A 70 -12.26 -7.50 10.52
C ARG A 70 -11.23 -6.53 11.11
N MET A 71 -11.03 -5.38 10.44
CA MET A 71 -9.98 -4.43 10.81
C MET A 71 -10.27 -3.75 12.15
N ASP A 72 -11.53 -3.58 12.53
CA ASP A 72 -11.95 -3.08 13.83
C ASP A 72 -11.53 -4.02 14.97
N GLU A 73 -11.71 -5.34 14.79
CA GLU A 73 -11.28 -6.34 15.77
C GLU A 73 -9.74 -6.41 15.88
N ALA A 74 -9.04 -6.28 14.76
CA ALA A 74 -7.58 -6.21 14.71
C ALA A 74 -7.03 -4.84 15.14
N GLN A 75 -7.89 -3.87 15.47
CA GLN A 75 -7.52 -2.49 15.84
C GLN A 75 -6.65 -1.81 14.77
N ILE A 76 -7.04 -1.96 13.51
CA ILE A 76 -6.40 -1.33 12.36
C ILE A 76 -7.23 -0.14 11.91
N GLU A 77 -6.60 1.02 11.84
CA GLU A 77 -7.22 2.23 11.30
C GLU A 77 -7.27 2.15 9.77
N TYR A 78 -8.45 2.25 9.19
CA TYR A 78 -8.62 2.26 7.74
C TYR A 78 -8.77 3.69 7.21
N LYS A 79 -7.84 4.12 6.38
CA LYS A 79 -7.87 5.40 5.67
C LYS A 79 -8.51 5.21 4.30
N ALA A 80 -9.81 5.46 4.22
CA ALA A 80 -10.56 5.48 2.96
C ALA A 80 -10.19 6.68 2.09
N GLY A 81 -10.79 6.74 0.88
CA GLY A 81 -10.73 7.92 0.03
C GLY A 81 -9.61 7.88 -0.99
N TYR A 82 -9.31 6.73 -1.56
CA TYR A 82 -8.44 6.64 -2.75
C TYR A 82 -9.00 7.55 -3.89
N PRO A 83 -8.15 8.31 -4.60
CA PRO A 83 -6.68 8.35 -4.49
C PRO A 83 -6.13 9.37 -3.47
N ALA A 84 -6.97 10.11 -2.77
CA ALA A 84 -6.56 11.22 -1.90
C ALA A 84 -6.09 10.77 -0.50
N GLY A 85 -6.39 9.52 -0.10
CA GLY A 85 -6.04 8.99 1.20
C GLY A 85 -4.54 9.10 1.49
N SER A 86 -4.18 9.69 2.64
CA SER A 86 -2.78 9.89 3.04
C SER A 86 -2.60 9.79 4.54
N VAL A 87 -1.40 9.42 4.94
CA VAL A 87 -0.94 9.45 6.33
C VAL A 87 0.32 10.28 6.40
N TRP A 88 0.32 11.28 7.26
CA TRP A 88 1.48 12.10 7.52
C TRP A 88 2.31 11.49 8.65
N ILE A 89 3.57 11.23 8.39
CA ILE A 89 4.54 10.74 9.38
C ILE A 89 5.04 11.92 10.22
N ASN A 90 5.38 13.02 9.56
CA ASN A 90 5.63 14.33 10.12
C ASN A 90 5.27 15.40 9.07
N GLU A 91 5.59 16.67 9.29
CA GLU A 91 5.24 17.76 8.37
C GLU A 91 5.99 17.70 7.02
N ARG A 92 7.07 16.91 6.93
CA ARG A 92 7.92 16.76 5.73
C ARG A 92 7.69 15.48 4.95
N LEU A 93 7.03 14.47 5.54
CA LEU A 93 6.88 13.14 4.96
C LEU A 93 5.46 12.62 5.07
N ARG A 94 4.88 12.22 3.95
CA ARG A 94 3.60 11.52 3.90
C ARG A 94 3.69 10.15 3.21
N VAL A 95 2.74 9.30 3.52
CA VAL A 95 2.51 8.01 2.88
C VAL A 95 1.17 8.03 2.16
N ILE A 96 1.13 7.56 0.92
CA ILE A 96 -0.07 7.45 0.08
C ILE A 96 -0.10 6.11 -0.63
N HIS A 97 -1.27 5.67 -1.12
CA HIS A 97 -1.28 4.56 -2.07
C HIS A 97 -0.62 4.97 -3.40
N GLY A 98 -0.97 6.14 -3.91
CA GLY A 98 -0.43 6.65 -5.16
C GLY A 98 -1.19 6.21 -6.41
N THR A 99 -0.91 6.90 -7.51
CA THR A 99 -1.55 6.69 -8.82
C THR A 99 -0.59 6.83 -10.00
N LYS A 100 0.59 7.40 -9.75
CA LYS A 100 1.54 7.73 -10.83
C LYS A 100 2.37 6.50 -11.17
N VAL A 101 2.31 6.11 -12.43
CA VAL A 101 3.07 4.99 -12.98
C VAL A 101 3.95 5.51 -14.13
N ALA A 102 5.17 5.02 -14.18
CA ALA A 102 6.07 5.19 -15.32
C ALA A 102 6.87 3.90 -15.55
N SER A 103 7.27 3.64 -16.77
CA SER A 103 8.13 2.52 -17.10
C SER A 103 9.56 2.71 -16.57
N GLY A 104 10.29 1.60 -16.36
CA GLY A 104 11.73 1.63 -16.12
C GLY A 104 12.18 2.35 -14.85
N GLY A 105 11.43 2.26 -13.76
CA GLY A 105 11.86 2.84 -12.46
C GLY A 105 11.77 4.37 -12.40
N SER A 106 10.96 5.02 -13.23
CA SER A 106 10.87 6.48 -13.32
C SER A 106 9.65 7.09 -12.62
N SER A 107 8.84 6.29 -11.89
CA SER A 107 7.68 6.81 -11.17
C SER A 107 8.10 7.76 -10.05
N ALA A 108 9.21 7.49 -9.37
CA ALA A 108 9.76 8.40 -8.35
C ALA A 108 10.03 9.80 -8.92
N HIS A 109 10.57 9.89 -10.12
CA HIS A 109 10.81 11.19 -10.78
C HIS A 109 9.51 11.92 -11.12
N LYS A 110 8.43 11.20 -11.48
CA LYS A 110 7.10 11.83 -11.66
C LYS A 110 6.57 12.41 -10.34
N TYR A 111 6.76 11.72 -9.22
CA TYR A 111 6.41 12.26 -7.91
C TYR A 111 7.25 13.49 -7.59
N LEU A 112 8.57 13.41 -7.73
CA LEU A 112 9.47 14.55 -7.50
C LEU A 112 9.16 15.77 -8.37
N ALA A 113 8.62 15.56 -9.57
CA ALA A 113 8.25 16.67 -10.46
C ALA A 113 7.01 17.43 -9.98
N THR A 114 6.08 16.76 -9.27
CA THR A 114 4.76 17.29 -8.95
C THR A 114 4.51 17.51 -7.46
N GLU A 115 5.16 16.72 -6.60
CA GLU A 115 4.96 16.81 -5.15
C GLU A 115 5.86 17.87 -4.53
N LYS A 116 5.36 18.53 -3.51
CA LYS A 116 6.11 19.55 -2.75
C LYS A 116 6.74 18.99 -1.48
N VAL A 117 6.32 17.80 -1.05
CA VAL A 117 6.76 17.14 0.17
C VAL A 117 7.27 15.74 -0.15
N SER A 118 8.10 15.21 0.73
CA SER A 118 8.56 13.83 0.61
C SER A 118 7.38 12.86 0.67
N THR A 119 7.39 11.87 -0.23
CA THR A 119 6.24 10.99 -0.40
C THR A 119 6.69 9.54 -0.55
N ILE A 120 6.22 8.67 0.35
CA ILE A 120 6.28 7.22 0.18
C ILE A 120 4.98 6.78 -0.49
N TYR A 121 5.07 5.97 -1.52
CA TYR A 121 3.90 5.53 -2.29
C TYR A 121 3.97 4.03 -2.64
N GLY A 122 2.82 3.41 -2.80
CA GLY A 122 2.65 2.04 -3.28
C GLY A 122 2.31 1.98 -4.77
N HIS A 123 1.28 1.22 -5.11
CA HIS A 123 0.63 1.10 -6.42
C HIS A 123 1.46 0.44 -7.53
N ILE A 124 2.73 0.78 -7.67
CA ILE A 124 3.59 0.30 -8.77
C ILE A 124 4.21 -1.06 -8.52
N HIS A 125 4.15 -1.57 -7.29
CA HIS A 125 4.70 -2.85 -6.84
C HIS A 125 6.22 -3.01 -7.03
N ARG A 126 6.93 -1.94 -7.41
CA ARG A 126 8.38 -1.92 -7.59
C ARG A 126 9.05 -1.18 -6.45
N ARG A 127 10.26 -1.61 -6.14
CA ARG A 127 11.15 -0.86 -5.28
C ARG A 127 11.85 0.22 -6.10
N GLU A 128 11.62 1.45 -5.76
CA GLU A 128 12.33 2.58 -6.35
C GLU A 128 12.37 3.76 -5.37
N TRP A 129 13.38 4.58 -5.49
CA TRP A 129 13.44 5.85 -4.79
C TRP A 129 14.32 6.84 -5.55
N ALA A 130 14.05 8.11 -5.35
CA ALA A 130 14.85 9.21 -5.87
C ALA A 130 14.70 10.42 -4.95
N GLU A 131 15.69 11.28 -4.96
CA GLU A 131 15.71 12.52 -4.20
C GLU A 131 15.95 13.71 -5.14
N ARG A 132 15.45 14.86 -4.73
CA ARG A 132 15.66 16.12 -5.41
C ARG A 132 15.80 17.25 -4.42
N SER A 133 16.91 17.98 -4.50
CA SER A 133 17.06 19.24 -3.78
C SER A 133 16.32 20.36 -4.53
N ARG A 134 15.61 21.16 -3.78
CA ARG A 134 14.89 22.34 -4.28
C ARG A 134 15.26 23.54 -3.41
N GLU A 135 15.30 24.69 -4.04
CA GLU A 135 15.33 25.95 -3.33
C GLU A 135 13.96 26.23 -2.68
N ASP A 136 13.94 26.59 -1.43
CA ASP A 136 12.78 27.00 -0.66
C ASP A 136 13.11 28.32 0.06
N TYR A 137 12.10 28.97 0.65
CA TYR A 137 12.26 30.24 1.35
C TYR A 137 13.35 30.19 2.44
N ASP A 138 13.45 29.08 3.16
CA ASP A 138 14.42 28.85 4.23
C ASP A 138 15.74 28.21 3.78
N GLY A 139 15.99 28.12 2.46
CA GLY A 139 17.17 27.48 1.89
C GLY A 139 16.85 26.23 1.07
N ALA A 140 17.85 25.41 0.82
CA ALA A 140 17.66 24.18 0.04
C ALA A 140 17.02 23.08 0.90
N LYS A 141 15.91 22.52 0.42
CA LYS A 141 15.28 21.32 0.98
C LYS A 141 15.38 20.13 0.03
N THR A 142 15.76 18.98 0.55
CA THR A 142 15.73 17.72 -0.21
C THR A 142 14.40 17.01 0.05
N ILE A 143 13.72 16.62 -1.03
CA ILE A 143 12.52 15.82 -0.99
C ILE A 143 12.78 14.43 -1.55
N LEU A 144 12.17 13.44 -0.94
CA LEU A 144 12.23 12.04 -1.29
C LEU A 144 10.93 11.60 -2.00
N ALA A 145 11.04 10.81 -3.03
CA ALA A 145 9.93 9.98 -3.53
C ALA A 145 10.38 8.51 -3.51
N ALA A 146 9.66 7.65 -2.80
CA ALA A 146 10.07 6.27 -2.61
C ALA A 146 8.89 5.29 -2.65
N SER A 147 9.11 4.12 -3.23
CA SER A 147 8.23 2.97 -3.14
C SER A 147 8.98 1.79 -2.54
N PRO A 148 8.50 1.18 -1.45
CA PRO A 148 9.16 0.03 -0.83
C PRO A 148 9.00 -1.25 -1.65
N GLY A 149 8.13 -1.27 -2.66
CA GLY A 149 7.75 -2.45 -3.40
C GLY A 149 6.42 -3.02 -2.96
N CYS A 150 6.28 -4.33 -2.95
CA CYS A 150 5.06 -5.01 -2.54
C CYS A 150 5.36 -6.24 -1.67
N LEU A 151 4.31 -6.84 -1.11
CA LEU A 151 4.35 -8.15 -0.45
C LEU A 151 3.60 -9.23 -1.26
N ALA A 152 3.24 -8.91 -2.50
CA ALA A 152 2.62 -9.88 -3.40
C ALA A 152 3.64 -10.94 -3.85
N ARG A 153 3.13 -12.08 -4.30
CA ARG A 153 3.96 -13.09 -4.97
C ARG A 153 4.44 -12.53 -6.32
N CYS A 154 5.72 -12.64 -6.58
CA CYS A 154 6.36 -12.14 -7.80
C CYS A 154 6.79 -13.27 -8.76
N ASP A 155 6.17 -14.45 -8.64
CA ASP A 155 6.45 -15.66 -9.42
C ASP A 155 5.54 -15.84 -10.65
N GLY A 156 4.78 -14.80 -11.00
CA GLY A 156 3.81 -14.85 -12.09
C GLY A 156 2.49 -15.52 -11.75
N SER A 157 2.32 -16.04 -10.52
CA SER A 157 1.09 -16.72 -10.10
C SER A 157 -0.04 -15.77 -9.70
N VAL A 158 0.25 -14.48 -9.50
CA VAL A 158 -0.78 -13.48 -9.25
C VAL A 158 -1.35 -13.03 -10.59
N PRO A 159 -2.66 -13.16 -10.82
CA PRO A 159 -3.28 -12.71 -12.07
C PRO A 159 -3.05 -11.21 -12.26
N SER A 160 -2.23 -10.88 -13.23
CA SER A 160 -2.09 -9.51 -13.71
C SER A 160 -3.28 -9.15 -14.60
N THR A 161 -3.63 -7.87 -14.66
CA THR A 161 -4.61 -7.35 -15.64
C THR A 161 -4.15 -7.54 -17.09
N LYS A 162 -2.89 -7.87 -17.32
CA LYS A 162 -2.31 -8.19 -18.63
C LYS A 162 -2.21 -9.69 -18.89
N GLY A 163 -2.40 -10.51 -17.86
CA GLY A 163 -2.45 -11.97 -17.99
C GLY A 163 -3.74 -12.40 -18.66
N GLY A 164 -3.65 -13.06 -19.80
CA GLY A 164 -4.75 -13.74 -20.45
C GLY A 164 -4.93 -15.16 -19.89
N ILE A 165 -5.87 -15.87 -20.48
CA ILE A 165 -6.04 -17.32 -20.32
C ILE A 165 -5.51 -17.94 -21.62
N ASP A 166 -4.72 -19.01 -21.54
CA ASP A 166 -4.31 -19.77 -22.72
C ASP A 166 -5.49 -20.58 -23.31
N THR A 167 -5.25 -21.24 -24.43
CA THR A 167 -6.27 -22.05 -25.11
C THR A 167 -6.81 -23.20 -24.27
N ASP A 168 -6.08 -23.62 -23.23
CA ASP A 168 -6.47 -24.69 -22.30
C ASP A 168 -7.14 -24.13 -21.02
N GLY A 169 -7.42 -22.84 -20.97
CA GLY A 169 -8.04 -22.19 -19.82
C GLY A 169 -7.10 -21.94 -18.63
N ARG A 170 -5.78 -22.09 -18.83
CA ARG A 170 -4.79 -21.85 -17.78
C ARG A 170 -4.40 -20.38 -17.76
N PRO A 171 -4.21 -19.78 -16.57
CA PRO A 171 -3.69 -18.41 -16.48
C PRO A 171 -2.33 -18.34 -17.16
N LEU A 172 -2.16 -17.40 -18.08
CA LEU A 172 -0.85 -17.04 -18.59
C LEU A 172 -0.06 -16.39 -17.45
N THR A 173 1.04 -17.01 -17.06
CA THR A 173 1.96 -16.48 -16.07
C THR A 173 2.84 -15.44 -16.75
N ILE A 174 2.62 -14.17 -16.41
CA ILE A 174 3.50 -13.08 -16.83
C ILE A 174 4.33 -12.67 -15.61
N VAL A 175 5.64 -12.71 -15.76
CA VAL A 175 6.54 -12.13 -14.75
C VAL A 175 6.45 -10.62 -14.89
N GLU A 176 5.79 -9.97 -13.93
CA GLU A 176 5.71 -8.52 -13.84
C GLU A 176 7.01 -7.97 -13.25
N ASP A 177 7.33 -6.71 -13.58
CA ASP A 177 8.44 -5.97 -12.97
C ASP A 177 8.07 -5.54 -11.54
N TRP A 178 7.81 -6.53 -10.67
CA TRP A 178 7.49 -6.35 -9.26
C TRP A 178 8.64 -6.80 -8.38
N GLN A 179 8.85 -6.10 -7.29
CA GLN A 179 9.85 -6.49 -6.29
C GLN A 179 9.24 -6.44 -4.89
N GLN A 180 9.53 -7.47 -4.11
CA GLN A 180 9.13 -7.52 -2.72
C GLN A 180 10.05 -6.65 -1.86
N GLY A 181 9.46 -5.95 -0.90
CA GLY A 181 10.20 -5.14 0.04
C GLY A 181 9.33 -4.42 1.05
N LEU A 182 10.00 -3.89 2.04
CA LEU A 182 9.47 -3.05 3.10
C LEU A 182 10.27 -1.75 3.18
N ALA A 183 9.80 -0.82 3.98
CA ALA A 183 10.56 0.35 4.37
C ALA A 183 10.50 0.56 5.89
N MET A 184 11.59 1.07 6.42
CA MET A 184 11.66 1.62 7.77
C MET A 184 11.85 3.14 7.65
N VAL A 185 11.16 3.88 8.49
CA VAL A 185 11.34 5.32 8.61
C VAL A 185 11.60 5.67 10.06
N THR A 186 12.74 6.29 10.30
CA THR A 186 13.01 6.97 11.56
C THR A 186 12.76 8.46 11.35
N TYR A 187 12.08 9.12 12.25
CA TYR A 187 11.71 10.53 12.05
C TYR A 187 11.70 11.32 13.35
N GLN A 188 11.87 12.62 13.22
CA GLN A 188 11.62 13.60 14.27
C GLN A 188 10.23 14.22 14.07
N PRO A 189 9.49 14.54 15.13
CA PRO A 189 8.17 15.15 15.03
C PRO A 189 8.22 16.57 14.45
N GLY A 190 7.06 17.09 14.05
CA GLY A 190 6.93 18.42 13.44
C GLY A 190 7.65 18.51 12.10
N ASP A 191 8.33 19.61 11.84
CA ASP A 191 9.18 19.82 10.64
C ASP A 191 10.58 19.20 10.78
N GLY A 192 10.73 18.16 11.61
CA GLY A 192 12.00 17.49 11.84
C GLY A 192 12.46 16.59 10.71
N GLU A 193 13.70 16.14 10.80
CA GLU A 193 14.31 15.26 9.80
C GLU A 193 13.71 13.85 9.83
N PHE A 194 13.89 13.10 8.75
CA PHE A 194 13.56 11.69 8.66
C PHE A 194 14.62 10.94 7.86
N TRP A 195 14.72 9.64 8.14
CA TRP A 195 15.64 8.72 7.46
C TRP A 195 14.83 7.55 6.92
N TYR A 196 14.95 7.32 5.62
CA TYR A 196 14.29 6.23 4.90
C TYR A 196 15.28 5.09 4.66
N GLU A 197 14.93 3.90 5.10
CA GLU A 197 15.67 2.67 4.84
C GLU A 197 14.79 1.71 4.03
N GLN A 198 15.23 1.35 2.84
CA GLN A 198 14.55 0.33 2.04
C GLN A 198 15.06 -1.06 2.42
N ILE A 199 14.15 -1.99 2.67
CA ILE A 199 14.45 -3.36 3.08
C ILE A 199 14.01 -4.31 1.97
N PRO A 200 14.91 -4.75 1.09
CA PRO A 200 14.60 -5.73 0.05
C PRO A 200 14.23 -7.09 0.63
N ILE A 201 13.24 -7.74 0.01
CA ILE A 201 12.92 -9.14 0.30
C ILE A 201 13.23 -9.96 -0.96
N HIS A 202 14.05 -10.99 -0.81
CA HIS A 202 14.44 -11.92 -1.87
C HIS A 202 14.13 -13.35 -1.44
N SER A 203 13.30 -14.05 -2.21
CA SER A 203 12.91 -15.44 -1.94
C SER A 203 12.41 -15.65 -0.48
N GLY A 204 11.59 -14.73 0.01
CA GLY A 204 11.03 -14.76 1.35
C GLY A 204 11.99 -14.35 2.47
N LYS A 205 13.19 -13.88 2.14
CA LYS A 205 14.23 -13.50 3.13
C LYS A 205 14.55 -12.03 3.03
N ALA A 206 14.72 -11.39 4.18
CA ALA A 206 15.19 -10.01 4.29
C ALA A 206 16.47 -9.94 5.13
N TYR A 207 17.42 -9.10 4.72
CA TYR A 207 18.60 -8.78 5.52
C TYR A 207 18.50 -7.33 5.99
N TRP A 208 18.50 -7.12 7.30
CA TRP A 208 18.36 -5.78 7.87
C TRP A 208 19.12 -5.68 9.20
N ARG A 209 19.86 -4.59 9.36
CA ARG A 209 20.67 -4.29 10.56
C ARG A 209 21.53 -5.45 11.04
N GLY A 210 22.20 -6.14 10.12
CA GLY A 210 23.11 -7.24 10.44
C GLY A 210 22.44 -8.59 10.68
N MET A 211 21.12 -8.69 10.56
CA MET A 211 20.37 -9.93 10.77
C MET A 211 19.66 -10.38 9.51
N LEU A 212 19.62 -11.70 9.30
CA LEU A 212 18.83 -12.36 8.26
C LEU A 212 17.50 -12.81 8.86
N TYR A 213 16.41 -12.37 8.26
CA TYR A 213 15.04 -12.79 8.57
C TYR A 213 14.55 -13.72 7.45
N ALA A 214 13.94 -14.88 7.81
CA ALA A 214 13.46 -15.88 6.86
C ALA A 214 12.09 -16.44 7.30
#